data_24c9fa41ebe6fcd8e7f1a4501f746d39
#
_entry.id   24c9fa41ebe6fcd8e7f1a4501f746d39
#
_cell.length_a   1.000
_cell.length_b   1.000
_cell.length_c   1.000
_cell.angle_alpha   90.00
_cell.angle_beta   90.00
_cell.angle_gamma   90.00
#
_symmetry.space_group_name_H-M   'P 1'
#
loop_
_entity.id
_entity.type
_entity.pdbx_description
1 polymer ?
#
loop_
_entity_poly.entity_id
_entity_poly.type
_entity_poly.pdbx_seq_one_letter_code
_entity_poly.pdbx_strand_id
1 'polypeptide(L)'
;MSTVVMEQRKRIHPHKFTLWVGIASIIMMFAGLTSAYIVKRNQPNWVTFEVPQIFWYSTAVIIISSITLFQALKAFKQREVQRYRSLVITTLVLGVLFVIMQVIGFSQLWAKGMTLQANVSFSFLYIIIGLHALHVLGGIIALLVLFLKAFSSKVRSYDSVPVEVVSTYWHFVDFLWIYLLIFLLMIR
;
A
#
# COMPACT_ATOMS: atom_id res chain seq x y z
N MET A 1 13.04 -47.22 24.85
CA MET A 1 13.69 -46.21 23.97
C MET A 1 12.61 -45.31 23.43
N SER A 2 12.36 -44.21 24.09
CA SER A 2 11.35 -43.21 23.68
C SER A 2 12.00 -42.25 22.69
N THR A 3 11.63 -42.35 21.42
CA THR A 3 11.99 -41.40 20.40
C THR A 3 11.22 -40.10 20.67
N VAL A 4 11.90 -39.12 21.26
CA VAL A 4 11.44 -37.77 21.37
C VAL A 4 11.39 -37.21 19.93
N VAL A 5 10.20 -37.18 19.35
CA VAL A 5 9.93 -36.46 18.12
C VAL A 5 10.10 -34.97 18.46
N MET A 6 11.26 -34.41 18.13
CA MET A 6 11.47 -32.97 18.17
C MET A 6 10.52 -32.34 17.14
N GLU A 7 9.39 -31.86 17.63
CA GLU A 7 8.48 -31.00 16.89
C GLU A 7 9.28 -29.76 16.45
N GLN A 8 9.68 -29.74 15.19
CA GLN A 8 10.33 -28.57 14.59
C GLN A 8 9.32 -27.43 14.62
N ARG A 9 9.30 -26.66 15.71
CA ARG A 9 8.61 -25.38 15.76
C ARG A 9 9.09 -24.57 14.56
N LYS A 10 8.22 -24.38 13.56
CA LYS A 10 8.44 -23.45 12.46
C LYS A 10 8.68 -22.07 13.06
N ARG A 11 9.93 -21.71 13.30
CA ARG A 11 10.31 -20.38 13.78
C ARG A 11 9.88 -19.38 12.72
N ILE A 12 8.91 -18.52 13.07
CA ILE A 12 8.50 -17.40 12.21
C ILE A 12 9.74 -16.56 11.96
N HIS A 13 10.05 -16.32 10.69
CA HIS A 13 11.22 -15.51 10.33
C HIS A 13 11.06 -14.09 10.93
N PRO A 14 12.07 -13.53 11.64
CA PRO A 14 11.96 -12.24 12.34
C PRO A 14 11.39 -11.12 11.46
N HIS A 15 11.82 -11.03 10.20
CA HIS A 15 11.32 -10.02 9.26
C HIS A 15 9.81 -10.14 8.97
N LYS A 16 9.27 -11.36 8.93
CA LYS A 16 7.82 -11.57 8.76
C LYS A 16 7.04 -11.14 10.00
N PHE A 17 7.58 -11.43 11.18
CA PHE A 17 6.95 -11.00 12.44
C PHE A 17 6.90 -9.47 12.54
N THR A 18 8.02 -8.78 12.29
CA THR A 18 8.07 -7.31 12.28
C THR A 18 7.09 -6.70 11.28
N LEU A 19 6.96 -7.30 10.08
CA LEU A 19 5.98 -6.87 9.08
C LEU A 19 4.54 -6.94 9.64
N TRP A 20 4.16 -8.05 10.27
CA TRP A 20 2.81 -8.23 10.80
C TRP A 20 2.50 -7.24 11.92
N VAL A 21 3.47 -6.96 12.80
CA VAL A 21 3.32 -5.93 13.84
C VAL A 21 3.14 -4.54 13.20
N GLY A 22 3.92 -4.22 12.16
CA GLY A 22 3.79 -2.97 11.40
C GLY A 22 2.41 -2.85 10.75
N ILE A 23 1.93 -3.90 10.07
CA ILE A 23 0.59 -3.94 9.46
C ILE A 23 -0.50 -3.71 10.52
N ALA A 24 -0.43 -4.38 11.68
CA ALA A 24 -1.39 -4.20 12.75
C ALA A 24 -1.41 -2.75 13.27
N SER A 25 -0.25 -2.11 13.40
CA SER A 25 -0.14 -0.71 13.81
C SER A 25 -0.77 0.24 12.79
N ILE A 26 -0.57 0.00 11.49
CA ILE A 26 -1.18 0.79 10.42
C ILE A 26 -2.70 0.63 10.43
N ILE A 27 -3.21 -0.59 10.59
CA ILE A 27 -4.66 -0.85 10.70
C ILE A 27 -5.26 -0.05 11.86
N MET A 28 -4.65 -0.10 13.06
CA MET A 28 -5.13 0.64 14.22
C MET A 28 -5.13 2.16 13.99
N MET A 29 -4.09 2.70 13.36
CA MET A 29 -3.99 4.11 13.02
C MET A 29 -5.12 4.54 12.08
N PHE A 30 -5.35 3.83 10.98
CA PHE A 30 -6.41 4.17 10.03
C PHE A 30 -7.80 3.93 10.58
N ALA A 31 -8.01 2.89 11.39
CA ALA A 31 -9.28 2.66 12.09
C ALA A 31 -9.61 3.83 13.04
N GLY A 32 -8.63 4.33 13.77
CA GLY A 32 -8.79 5.50 14.62
C GLY A 32 -9.15 6.76 13.85
N LEU A 33 -8.46 7.02 12.73
CA LEU A 33 -8.72 8.18 11.87
C LEU A 33 -10.11 8.13 11.21
N THR A 34 -10.51 6.99 10.67
CA THR A 34 -11.84 6.82 10.06
C THR A 34 -12.95 6.89 11.10
N SER A 35 -12.73 6.36 12.32
CA SER A 35 -13.65 6.52 13.44
C SER A 35 -13.80 7.99 13.84
N ALA A 36 -12.71 8.73 13.97
CA ALA A 36 -12.72 10.15 14.29
C ALA A 36 -13.46 10.97 13.21
N TYR A 37 -13.28 10.61 11.93
CA TYR A 37 -14.01 11.21 10.81
C TYR A 37 -15.53 11.02 10.96
N ILE A 38 -16.00 9.80 11.26
CA ILE A 38 -17.42 9.48 11.46
C ILE A 38 -18.01 10.31 12.61
N VAL A 39 -17.32 10.38 13.74
CA VAL A 39 -17.77 11.16 14.91
C VAL A 39 -17.89 12.65 14.58
N LYS A 40 -16.93 13.20 13.82
CA LYS A 40 -16.92 14.61 13.44
C LYS A 40 -17.93 14.97 12.35
N ARG A 41 -18.41 14.03 11.56
CA ARG A 41 -19.40 14.25 10.50
C ARG A 41 -20.71 14.88 11.02
N ASN A 42 -21.10 14.60 12.25
CA ASN A 42 -22.34 15.13 12.85
C ASN A 42 -22.24 16.59 13.28
N GLN A 43 -21.14 17.29 13.00
CA GLN A 43 -21.01 18.73 13.33
C GLN A 43 -21.74 19.60 12.31
N PRO A 44 -22.34 20.75 12.75
CA PRO A 44 -23.22 21.57 11.90
C PRO A 44 -22.53 22.21 10.66
N ASN A 45 -21.20 22.28 10.63
CA ASN A 45 -20.42 22.86 9.53
C ASN A 45 -19.76 21.81 8.64
N TRP A 46 -20.27 20.57 8.61
CA TRP A 46 -19.70 19.54 7.77
C TRP A 46 -20.03 19.72 6.30
N VAL A 47 -19.00 19.75 5.45
CA VAL A 47 -19.16 19.88 3.99
C VAL A 47 -18.87 18.55 3.32
N THR A 48 -19.79 18.08 2.49
CA THR A 48 -19.61 16.91 1.63
C THR A 48 -18.86 17.31 0.35
N PHE A 49 -18.12 16.39 -0.22
CA PHE A 49 -17.37 16.61 -1.45
C PHE A 49 -17.56 15.46 -2.45
N GLU A 50 -17.41 15.78 -3.72
CA GLU A 50 -17.43 14.78 -4.78
C GLU A 50 -16.03 14.19 -4.98
N VAL A 51 -15.96 12.85 -4.97
CA VAL A 51 -14.70 12.13 -5.21
C VAL A 51 -14.32 12.27 -6.69
N PRO A 52 -13.13 12.81 -7.02
CA PRO A 52 -12.68 12.96 -8.40
C PRO A 52 -12.65 11.62 -9.14
N GLN A 53 -13.06 11.62 -10.42
CA GLN A 53 -13.06 10.40 -11.24
C GLN A 53 -11.67 9.75 -11.37
N ILE A 54 -10.61 10.54 -11.24
CA ILE A 54 -9.22 10.03 -11.31
C ILE A 54 -8.91 8.98 -10.25
N PHE A 55 -9.61 8.98 -9.11
CA PHE A 55 -9.41 7.96 -8.06
C PHE A 55 -9.92 6.59 -8.48
N TRP A 56 -10.90 6.50 -9.36
CA TRP A 56 -11.34 5.23 -9.95
C TRP A 56 -10.27 4.66 -10.89
N TYR A 57 -9.70 5.50 -11.75
CA TYR A 57 -8.61 5.08 -12.65
C TYR A 57 -7.36 4.67 -11.86
N SER A 58 -6.99 5.43 -10.81
CA SER A 58 -5.86 5.09 -9.97
C SER A 58 -6.08 3.76 -9.23
N THR A 59 -7.32 3.45 -8.86
CA THR A 59 -7.65 2.15 -8.24
C THR A 59 -7.46 0.99 -9.24
N ALA A 60 -7.86 1.15 -10.49
CA ALA A 60 -7.59 0.16 -11.52
C ALA A 60 -6.07 -0.07 -11.70
N VAL A 61 -5.29 1.01 -11.74
CA VAL A 61 -3.82 0.93 -11.87
C VAL A 61 -3.19 0.18 -10.70
N ILE A 62 -3.61 0.45 -9.45
CA ILE A 62 -3.02 -0.22 -8.28
C ILE A 62 -3.41 -1.71 -8.23
N ILE A 63 -4.62 -2.08 -8.62
CA ILE A 63 -5.04 -3.50 -8.73
C ILE A 63 -4.17 -4.25 -9.76
N ILE A 64 -3.92 -3.65 -10.93
CA ILE A 64 -3.03 -4.24 -11.93
C ILE A 64 -1.61 -4.38 -11.38
N SER A 65 -1.12 -3.37 -10.65
CA SER A 65 0.18 -3.40 -9.96
C SER A 65 0.27 -4.56 -8.95
N SER A 66 -0.81 -4.79 -8.20
CA SER A 66 -0.91 -5.90 -7.25
C SER A 66 -0.78 -7.27 -7.94
N ILE A 67 -1.49 -7.45 -9.06
CA ILE A 67 -1.44 -8.68 -9.87
C ILE A 67 -0.03 -8.89 -10.45
N THR A 68 0.62 -7.84 -10.94
CA THR A 68 1.99 -7.96 -11.49
C THR A 68 3.00 -8.34 -10.43
N LEU A 69 2.88 -7.82 -9.21
CA LEU A 69 3.77 -8.20 -8.10
C LEU A 69 3.55 -9.65 -7.63
N PHE A 70 2.29 -10.10 -7.60
CA PHE A 70 2.00 -11.50 -7.31
C PHE A 70 2.65 -12.44 -8.34
N GLN A 71 2.58 -12.09 -9.63
CA GLN A 71 3.26 -12.84 -10.69
C GLN A 71 4.78 -12.76 -10.56
N ALA A 72 5.34 -11.61 -10.13
CA ALA A 72 6.76 -11.45 -9.87
C ALA A 72 7.25 -12.41 -8.77
N LEU A 73 6.51 -12.51 -7.66
CA LEU A 73 6.82 -13.45 -6.59
C LEU A 73 6.79 -14.92 -7.08
N LYS A 74 5.82 -15.28 -7.93
CA LYS A 74 5.73 -16.61 -8.53
C LYS A 74 6.93 -16.88 -9.46
N ALA A 75 7.26 -15.94 -10.34
CA ALA A 75 8.42 -16.05 -11.24
C ALA A 75 9.75 -16.16 -10.46
N PHE A 76 9.88 -15.42 -9.33
CA PHE A 76 11.04 -15.55 -8.45
C PHE A 76 11.18 -16.96 -7.86
N LYS A 77 10.07 -17.55 -7.38
CA LYS A 77 10.05 -18.92 -6.84
C LYS A 77 10.36 -19.98 -7.91
N GLN A 78 9.98 -19.73 -9.15
CA GLN A 78 10.26 -20.58 -10.32
C GLN A 78 11.67 -20.38 -10.90
N ARG A 79 12.46 -19.45 -10.33
CA ARG A 79 13.80 -19.05 -10.78
C ARG A 79 13.84 -18.44 -12.18
N GLU A 80 12.72 -17.93 -12.68
CA GLU A 80 12.61 -17.20 -13.95
C GLU A 80 13.10 -15.75 -13.77
N VAL A 81 14.42 -15.56 -13.66
CA VAL A 81 15.03 -14.28 -13.30
C VAL A 81 14.64 -13.15 -14.25
N GLN A 82 14.56 -13.42 -15.55
CA GLN A 82 14.26 -12.40 -16.55
C GLN A 82 12.81 -11.91 -16.45
N ARG A 83 11.87 -12.83 -16.26
CA ARG A 83 10.47 -12.55 -16.03
C ARG A 83 10.23 -11.81 -14.70
N TYR A 84 10.90 -12.23 -13.64
CA TYR A 84 10.87 -11.54 -12.35
C TYR A 84 11.31 -10.08 -12.48
N ARG A 85 12.44 -9.81 -13.16
CA ARG A 85 12.94 -8.44 -13.39
C ARG A 85 11.94 -7.57 -14.13
N SER A 86 11.38 -8.07 -15.23
CA SER A 86 10.37 -7.35 -16.02
C SER A 86 9.13 -7.02 -15.17
N LEU A 87 8.61 -7.99 -14.42
CA LEU A 87 7.42 -7.79 -13.58
C LEU A 87 7.65 -6.80 -12.43
N VAL A 88 8.83 -6.81 -11.79
CA VAL A 88 9.18 -5.84 -10.74
C VAL A 88 9.26 -4.42 -11.32
N ILE A 89 9.84 -4.25 -12.51
CA ILE A 89 9.86 -2.95 -13.20
C ILE A 89 8.44 -2.47 -13.49
N THR A 90 7.60 -3.34 -14.05
CA THR A 90 6.21 -2.99 -14.35
C THR A 90 5.45 -2.58 -13.09
N THR A 91 5.61 -3.31 -12.00
CA THR A 91 4.99 -2.97 -10.71
C THR A 91 5.47 -1.61 -10.19
N LEU A 92 6.77 -1.34 -10.28
CA LEU A 92 7.36 -0.06 -9.85
C LEU A 92 6.80 1.11 -10.68
N VAL A 93 6.75 0.97 -12.00
CA VAL A 93 6.19 1.99 -12.91
C VAL A 93 4.72 2.25 -12.61
N LEU A 94 3.92 1.20 -12.41
CA LEU A 94 2.50 1.33 -12.04
C LEU A 94 2.32 1.98 -10.67
N GLY A 95 3.19 1.68 -9.69
CA GLY A 95 3.19 2.34 -8.38
C GLY A 95 3.49 3.83 -8.46
N VAL A 96 4.49 4.22 -9.27
CA VAL A 96 4.80 5.64 -9.51
C VAL A 96 3.65 6.33 -10.23
N LEU A 97 3.07 5.69 -11.25
CA LEU A 97 1.90 6.22 -11.98
C LEU A 97 0.72 6.45 -11.02
N PHE A 98 0.46 5.53 -10.10
CA PHE A 98 -0.56 5.68 -9.07
C PHE A 98 -0.33 6.95 -8.23
N VAL A 99 0.90 7.19 -7.76
CA VAL A 99 1.22 8.40 -6.97
C VAL A 99 1.01 9.66 -7.79
N ILE A 100 1.42 9.68 -9.05
CA ILE A 100 1.18 10.83 -9.95
C ILE A 100 -0.31 11.10 -10.09
N MET A 101 -1.13 10.07 -10.29
CA MET A 101 -2.59 10.21 -10.39
C MET A 101 -3.20 10.73 -9.08
N GLN A 102 -2.68 10.33 -7.92
CA GLN A 102 -3.10 10.86 -6.62
C GLN A 102 -2.79 12.37 -6.50
N VAL A 103 -1.59 12.80 -6.88
CA VAL A 103 -1.20 14.22 -6.87
C VAL A 103 -2.13 15.04 -7.79
N ILE A 104 -2.45 14.53 -8.98
CA ILE A 104 -3.41 15.19 -9.90
C ILE A 104 -4.80 15.26 -9.25
N GLY A 105 -5.28 14.17 -8.63
CA GLY A 105 -6.58 14.16 -7.94
C GLY A 105 -6.66 15.20 -6.82
N PHE A 106 -5.58 15.32 -6.04
CA PHE A 106 -5.49 16.35 -5.00
C PHE A 106 -5.42 17.77 -5.55
N SER A 107 -4.69 17.99 -6.63
CA SER A 107 -4.63 19.30 -7.28
C SER A 107 -6.01 19.75 -7.79
N GLN A 108 -6.83 18.81 -8.28
CA GLN A 108 -8.21 19.09 -8.68
C GLN A 108 -9.11 19.47 -7.49
N LEU A 109 -8.97 18.81 -6.35
CA LEU A 109 -9.68 19.17 -5.12
C LEU A 109 -9.26 20.54 -4.62
N TRP A 110 -7.95 20.83 -4.65
CA TRP A 110 -7.40 22.13 -4.25
C TRP A 110 -7.92 23.27 -5.14
N ALA A 111 -7.95 23.06 -6.45
CA ALA A 111 -8.47 24.03 -7.40
C ALA A 111 -9.97 24.33 -7.21
N LYS A 112 -10.74 23.42 -6.63
CA LYS A 112 -12.15 23.61 -6.24
C LYS A 112 -12.32 24.33 -4.89
N GLY A 113 -11.24 24.84 -4.29
CA GLY A 113 -11.27 25.53 -2.99
C GLY A 113 -11.35 24.62 -1.77
N MET A 114 -11.24 23.31 -1.96
CA MET A 114 -11.23 22.32 -0.87
C MET A 114 -9.85 22.25 -0.24
N THR A 115 -9.45 23.31 0.47
CA THR A 115 -8.15 23.39 1.13
C THR A 115 -8.19 22.84 2.55
N LEU A 116 -7.01 22.49 3.10
CA LEU A 116 -6.85 22.01 4.48
C LEU A 116 -7.48 22.96 5.53
N GLN A 117 -7.47 24.24 5.27
CA GLN A 117 -7.95 25.26 6.21
C GLN A 117 -9.43 25.63 6.01
N ALA A 118 -10.04 25.21 4.90
CA ALA A 118 -11.39 25.62 4.57
C ALA A 118 -12.45 24.95 5.47
N ASN A 119 -12.25 23.70 5.85
CA ASN A 119 -13.18 22.95 6.71
C ASN A 119 -12.50 21.74 7.38
N VAL A 120 -13.01 21.36 8.55
CA VAL A 120 -12.55 20.21 9.31
C VAL A 120 -12.68 18.90 8.50
N SER A 121 -13.73 18.76 7.68
CA SER A 121 -13.92 17.59 6.80
C SER A 121 -12.77 17.41 5.81
N PHE A 122 -12.31 18.52 5.20
CA PHE A 122 -11.17 18.48 4.26
C PHE A 122 -9.86 18.22 4.97
N SER A 123 -9.67 18.77 6.18
CA SER A 123 -8.47 18.48 7.00
C SER A 123 -8.34 16.98 7.28
N PHE A 124 -9.41 16.31 7.68
CA PHE A 124 -9.41 14.86 7.89
C PHE A 124 -9.14 14.07 6.61
N LEU A 125 -9.78 14.47 5.50
CA LEU A 125 -9.55 13.87 4.18
C LEU A 125 -8.06 13.90 3.81
N TYR A 126 -7.45 15.09 3.87
CA TYR A 126 -6.03 15.26 3.51
C TYR A 126 -5.10 14.50 4.44
N ILE A 127 -5.40 14.43 5.75
CA ILE A 127 -4.60 13.67 6.71
C ILE A 127 -4.68 12.17 6.39
N ILE A 128 -5.87 11.62 6.20
CA ILE A 128 -6.07 10.19 5.94
C ILE A 128 -5.35 9.78 4.64
N ILE A 129 -5.58 10.52 3.55
CA ILE A 129 -4.99 10.16 2.26
C ILE A 129 -3.49 10.50 2.24
N GLY A 130 -3.06 11.59 2.89
CA GLY A 130 -1.64 11.94 3.02
C GLY A 130 -0.83 10.89 3.77
N LEU A 131 -1.36 10.36 4.88
CA LEU A 131 -0.74 9.24 5.61
C LEU A 131 -0.71 7.96 4.75
N HIS A 132 -1.78 7.69 4.00
CA HIS A 132 -1.77 6.59 3.05
C HIS A 132 -0.68 6.77 1.99
N ALA A 133 -0.55 7.96 1.41
CA ALA A 133 0.49 8.28 0.43
C ALA A 133 1.92 8.05 0.98
N LEU A 134 2.17 8.39 2.26
CA LEU A 134 3.44 8.08 2.93
C LEU A 134 3.72 6.57 2.98
N HIS A 135 2.72 5.74 3.24
CA HIS A 135 2.86 4.28 3.26
C HIS A 135 3.10 3.71 1.85
N VAL A 136 2.43 4.27 0.83
CA VAL A 136 2.69 3.94 -0.58
C VAL A 136 4.11 4.28 -0.98
N LEU A 137 4.62 5.46 -0.59
CA LEU A 137 6.01 5.85 -0.84
C LEU A 137 6.99 4.88 -0.17
N GLY A 138 6.72 4.45 1.06
CA GLY A 138 7.48 3.40 1.73
C GLY A 138 7.50 2.09 0.94
N GLY A 139 6.37 1.70 0.37
CA GLY A 139 6.24 0.54 -0.52
C GLY A 139 7.04 0.70 -1.83
N ILE A 140 7.01 1.88 -2.44
CA ILE A 140 7.80 2.19 -3.65
C ILE A 140 9.30 2.10 -3.34
N ILE A 141 9.74 2.63 -2.20
CA ILE A 141 11.16 2.51 -1.77
C ILE A 141 11.53 1.04 -1.59
N ALA A 142 10.67 0.23 -0.97
CA ALA A 142 10.91 -1.20 -0.80
C ALA A 142 10.98 -1.93 -2.15
N LEU A 143 10.09 -1.62 -3.10
CA LEU A 143 10.13 -2.14 -4.48
C LEU A 143 11.40 -1.71 -5.22
N LEU A 144 11.85 -0.47 -5.03
CA LEU A 144 13.10 0.03 -5.61
C LEU A 144 14.31 -0.73 -5.07
N VAL A 145 14.33 -1.05 -3.78
CA VAL A 145 15.39 -1.89 -3.17
C VAL A 145 15.37 -3.29 -3.78
N LEU A 146 14.18 -3.89 -3.99
CA LEU A 146 14.09 -5.19 -4.68
C LEU A 146 14.58 -5.10 -6.13
N PHE A 147 14.22 -4.03 -6.84
CA PHE A 147 14.68 -3.77 -8.20
C PHE A 147 16.22 -3.69 -8.25
N LEU A 148 16.84 -2.86 -7.41
CA LEU A 148 18.30 -2.73 -7.36
C LEU A 148 18.99 -4.07 -7.04
N LYS A 149 18.43 -4.85 -6.12
CA LYS A 149 18.93 -6.21 -5.82
C LYS A 149 18.77 -7.18 -6.99
N ALA A 150 17.68 -7.09 -7.73
CA ALA A 150 17.42 -7.96 -8.89
C ALA A 150 18.42 -7.74 -10.03
N PHE A 151 18.97 -6.51 -10.15
CA PHE A 151 19.97 -6.15 -11.17
C PHE A 151 21.41 -6.23 -10.67
N SER A 152 21.64 -6.33 -9.37
CA SER A 152 22.99 -6.48 -8.82
C SER A 152 23.55 -7.86 -9.11
N SER A 153 24.74 -7.92 -9.72
CA SER A 153 25.46 -9.17 -10.03
C SER A 153 26.19 -9.76 -8.81
N LYS A 154 26.34 -8.98 -7.71
CA LYS A 154 27.24 -9.33 -6.59
C LYS A 154 26.65 -10.32 -5.57
N VAL A 155 25.34 -10.47 -5.47
CA VAL A 155 24.72 -11.40 -4.48
C VAL A 155 23.49 -12.05 -5.07
N ARG A 156 23.62 -13.29 -5.55
CA ARG A 156 22.47 -14.17 -5.83
C ARG A 156 22.05 -14.89 -4.53
N SER A 157 21.58 -14.15 -3.55
CA SER A 157 20.86 -14.73 -2.44
C SER A 157 19.46 -15.12 -2.93
N TYR A 158 19.19 -16.42 -3.05
CA TYR A 158 17.87 -16.96 -3.40
C TYR A 158 16.91 -16.96 -2.21
N ASP A 159 17.12 -16.08 -1.24
CA ASP A 159 16.19 -15.91 -0.14
C ASP A 159 14.90 -15.22 -0.62
N SER A 160 13.79 -15.95 -0.56
CA SER A 160 12.47 -15.43 -0.97
C SER A 160 11.86 -14.52 0.09
N VAL A 161 12.37 -14.51 1.32
CA VAL A 161 11.80 -13.76 2.44
C VAL A 161 11.67 -12.26 2.14
N PRO A 162 12.69 -11.55 1.62
CA PRO A 162 12.55 -10.13 1.29
C PRO A 162 11.47 -9.85 0.25
N VAL A 163 11.38 -10.71 -0.79
CA VAL A 163 10.38 -10.55 -1.85
C VAL A 163 8.98 -10.81 -1.31
N GLU A 164 8.81 -11.82 -0.46
CA GLU A 164 7.53 -12.12 0.19
C GLU A 164 7.10 -10.99 1.14
N VAL A 165 8.02 -10.43 1.93
CA VAL A 165 7.75 -9.31 2.85
C VAL A 165 7.27 -8.08 2.08
N VAL A 166 7.98 -7.69 1.02
CA VAL A 166 7.60 -6.52 0.21
C VAL A 166 6.29 -6.77 -0.53
N SER A 167 6.08 -7.97 -1.08
CA SER A 167 4.83 -8.34 -1.73
C SER A 167 3.64 -8.28 -0.77
N THR A 168 3.77 -8.81 0.45
CA THR A 168 2.71 -8.75 1.46
C THR A 168 2.41 -7.31 1.87
N TYR A 169 3.44 -6.49 2.07
CA TYR A 169 3.27 -5.08 2.41
C TYR A 169 2.56 -4.31 1.29
N TRP A 170 2.95 -4.52 0.03
CA TRP A 170 2.35 -3.85 -1.14
C TRP A 170 0.88 -4.19 -1.28
N HIS A 171 0.52 -5.48 -1.24
CA HIS A 171 -0.88 -5.92 -1.29
C HIS A 171 -1.71 -5.35 -0.14
N PHE A 172 -1.12 -5.25 1.07
CA PHE A 172 -1.79 -4.63 2.21
C PHE A 172 -2.09 -3.15 1.95
N VAL A 173 -1.12 -2.38 1.43
CA VAL A 173 -1.30 -0.95 1.13
C VAL A 173 -2.32 -0.76 0.01
N ASP A 174 -2.34 -1.62 -1.02
CA ASP A 174 -3.34 -1.62 -2.09
C ASP A 174 -4.75 -1.87 -1.54
N PHE A 175 -4.89 -2.87 -0.66
CA PHE A 175 -6.14 -3.17 0.01
C PHE A 175 -6.61 -2.01 0.91
N LEU A 176 -5.69 -1.38 1.61
CA LEU A 176 -5.96 -0.20 2.43
C LEU A 176 -6.50 0.96 1.57
N TRP A 177 -5.96 1.18 0.37
CA TRP A 177 -6.48 2.17 -0.57
C TRP A 177 -7.94 1.90 -0.94
N ILE A 178 -8.27 0.64 -1.30
CA ILE A 178 -9.63 0.24 -1.65
C ILE A 178 -10.57 0.49 -0.46
N TYR A 179 -10.16 0.13 0.75
CA TYR A 179 -10.91 0.41 1.98
C TYR A 179 -11.17 1.92 2.14
N LEU A 180 -10.15 2.76 2.00
CA LEU A 180 -10.28 4.20 2.13
C LEU A 180 -11.19 4.81 1.06
N LEU A 181 -11.10 4.35 -0.18
CA LEU A 181 -11.97 4.81 -1.26
C LEU A 181 -13.44 4.45 -0.99
N ILE A 182 -13.72 3.21 -0.60
CA ILE A 182 -15.07 2.77 -0.23
C ILE A 182 -15.58 3.58 0.96
N PHE A 183 -14.75 3.78 1.98
CA PHE A 183 -15.07 4.60 3.15
C PHE A 183 -15.48 6.02 2.73
N LEU A 184 -14.70 6.69 1.88
CA LEU A 184 -15.00 8.03 1.40
C LEU A 184 -16.27 8.10 0.55
N LEU A 185 -16.58 7.06 -0.22
CA LEU A 185 -17.81 6.96 -1.00
C LEU A 185 -19.05 6.74 -0.14
N MET A 186 -18.94 5.97 0.94
CA MET A 186 -20.07 5.67 1.84
C MET A 186 -20.42 6.84 2.77
N ILE A 187 -19.44 7.67 3.10
CA ILE A 187 -19.60 8.76 4.08
C ILE A 187 -19.87 10.12 3.41
N ARG A 188 -20.00 10.14 2.15
CA ARG A 188 -20.34 11.23 1.25
C ARG A 188 -21.63 11.96 1.63
#